data_fd4cee5d2f4b1f1909ddad98d7300934
#
_entry.id   fd4cee5d2f4b1f1909ddad98d7300934
#
_cell.length_a   1.000
_cell.length_b   1.000
_cell.length_c   1.000
_cell.angle_alpha   90.00
_cell.angle_beta   90.00
_cell.angle_gamma   90.00
#
_symmetry.space_group_name_H-M   'P 1'
#
loop_
_entity.id
_entity.type
_entity.pdbx_description
1 polymer ?
#
loop_
_entity_poly.entity_id
_entity_poly.type
_entity_poly.pdbx_seq_one_letter_code
_entity_poly.pdbx_strand_id
1 'polypeptide(L)'
;VRRQRQMCIRDRLCYAPTLSGGAYMIWNIIYSGDSYGFLNGILINLGIIYSPIQWLTDSKYMMISAIIVILWMSFGSGFLSMIAGFKNVDRTQYEAAAVDGIKNRYQELWYITMPSMKPQLMFSAVMSITSSFGMGDIITAIYGFPSSNYALYTLVHMLQDYGNTRFEMGYASAIATVLFLIMVLSNHFVQKLIRKVGN
;
A
#
# COMPACT_ATOMS: atom_id res chain seq x y z
N VAL A 1 -10.65 27.91 -9.89
CA VAL A 1 -9.19 27.86 -10.11
C VAL A 1 -8.45 27.36 -8.85
N ARG A 2 -8.72 27.87 -7.64
CA ARG A 2 -8.01 27.48 -6.40
C ARG A 2 -8.34 26.04 -5.96
N ARG A 3 -9.58 25.57 -6.06
CA ARG A 3 -9.99 24.18 -5.79
C ARG A 3 -9.39 23.18 -6.78
N GLN A 4 -9.29 23.53 -8.07
CA GLN A 4 -8.64 22.71 -9.07
C GLN A 4 -7.12 22.55 -8.82
N ARG A 5 -6.43 23.61 -8.38
CA ARG A 5 -5.00 23.55 -8.03
C ARG A 5 -4.73 22.64 -6.82
N GLN A 6 -5.55 22.73 -5.78
CA GLN A 6 -5.41 21.86 -4.59
C GLN A 6 -5.72 20.40 -4.92
N MET A 7 -6.67 20.15 -5.81
CA MET A 7 -6.99 18.81 -6.30
C MET A 7 -5.82 18.22 -7.11
N CYS A 8 -5.19 19.00 -7.99
CA CYS A 8 -4.00 18.57 -8.74
C CYS A 8 -2.78 18.27 -7.86
N ILE A 9 -2.53 19.04 -6.81
CA ILE A 9 -1.39 18.80 -5.90
C ILE A 9 -1.62 17.53 -5.09
N ARG A 10 -2.82 17.32 -4.58
CA ARG A 10 -3.19 16.12 -3.82
C ARG A 10 -3.14 14.86 -4.67
N ASP A 11 -3.66 14.95 -5.91
CA ASP A 11 -3.63 13.83 -6.85
C ASP A 11 -2.18 13.49 -7.27
N ARG A 12 -1.30 14.49 -7.44
CA ARG A 12 0.12 14.27 -7.75
C ARG A 12 0.88 13.63 -6.60
N LEU A 13 0.64 14.03 -5.36
CA LEU A 13 1.26 13.42 -4.17
C LEU A 13 0.87 11.96 -3.99
N CYS A 14 -0.40 11.61 -4.27
CA CYS A 14 -0.86 10.23 -4.22
C CYS A 14 -0.36 9.40 -5.41
N TYR A 15 -0.04 10.03 -6.55
CA TYR A 15 0.46 9.34 -7.75
C TYR A 15 2.00 9.23 -7.79
N ALA A 16 2.70 10.05 -7.01
CA ALA A 16 4.16 10.07 -6.96
C ALA A 16 4.79 8.67 -6.71
N PRO A 17 4.23 7.80 -5.83
CA PRO A 17 4.78 6.47 -5.60
C PRO A 17 4.79 5.57 -6.84
N THR A 18 3.82 5.71 -7.73
CA THR A 18 3.67 4.85 -8.91
C THR A 18 4.57 5.24 -10.06
N LEU A 19 5.01 6.50 -10.11
CA LEU A 19 5.83 7.04 -11.20
C LEU A 19 7.33 6.94 -10.95
N SER A 20 7.76 6.79 -9.70
CA SER A 20 9.17 6.87 -9.37
C SER A 20 9.77 5.51 -9.05
N GLY A 21 10.49 4.93 -10.02
CA GLY A 21 11.46 3.87 -9.73
C GLY A 21 12.54 4.30 -8.71
N GLY A 22 12.57 5.57 -8.32
CA GLY A 22 13.46 6.15 -7.31
C GLY A 22 12.81 6.42 -5.95
N ALA A 23 11.56 6.00 -5.72
CA ALA A 23 10.88 6.24 -4.44
C ALA A 23 11.65 5.64 -3.24
N TYR A 24 12.31 4.50 -3.43
CA TYR A 24 13.17 3.90 -2.40
C TYR A 24 14.37 4.77 -2.04
N MET A 25 14.94 5.53 -2.97
CA MET A 25 16.05 6.46 -2.68
C MET A 25 15.60 7.60 -1.76
N ILE A 26 14.41 8.12 -1.97
CA ILE A 26 13.81 9.15 -1.12
C ILE A 26 13.64 8.62 0.31
N TRP A 27 13.14 7.39 0.45
CA TRP A 27 12.96 6.77 1.75
C TRP A 27 14.28 6.45 2.45
N ASN A 28 15.33 6.08 1.69
CA ASN A 28 16.68 5.92 2.26
C ASN A 28 17.21 7.22 2.85
N ILE A 29 16.94 8.37 2.21
CA ILE A 29 17.33 9.70 2.74
C ILE A 29 16.49 10.05 3.97
N ILE A 30 15.18 9.78 3.96
CA ILE A 30 14.28 10.07 5.07
C ILE A 30 14.66 9.25 6.31
N TYR A 31 14.98 7.97 6.12
CA TYR A 31 15.34 7.03 7.19
C TYR A 31 16.85 6.93 7.45
N SER A 32 17.66 7.86 6.92
CA SER A 32 19.09 7.88 7.22
C SER A 32 19.31 7.87 8.74
N GLY A 33 20.21 6.98 9.19
CA GLY A 33 20.55 6.79 10.61
C GLY A 33 21.38 7.93 11.21
N ASP A 34 21.75 8.93 10.42
CA ASP A 34 22.54 10.06 10.85
C ASP A 34 21.71 11.11 11.60
N SER A 35 22.36 11.95 12.39
CA SER A 35 21.72 13.10 13.06
C SER A 35 21.10 14.09 12.08
N TYR A 36 21.61 14.12 10.84
CA TYR A 36 21.09 14.94 9.73
C TYR A 36 20.00 14.25 8.92
N GLY A 37 19.71 12.97 9.17
CA GLY A 37 18.60 12.27 8.56
C GLY A 37 17.29 13.04 8.78
N PHE A 38 16.47 13.15 7.74
CA PHE A 38 15.28 14.02 7.78
C PHE A 38 14.37 13.69 8.97
N LEU A 39 14.10 12.42 9.20
CA LEU A 39 13.24 11.96 10.30
C LEU A 39 13.92 12.16 11.66
N ASN A 40 15.20 11.79 11.80
CA ASN A 40 15.97 12.00 13.02
C ASN A 40 16.10 13.47 13.35
N GLY A 41 16.38 14.32 12.35
CA GLY A 41 16.47 15.77 12.54
C GLY A 41 15.18 16.38 13.08
N ILE A 42 14.02 15.97 12.57
CA ILE A 42 12.72 16.44 13.09
C ILE A 42 12.50 15.95 14.52
N LEU A 43 12.75 14.67 14.81
CA LEU A 43 12.51 14.11 16.14
C LEU A 43 13.45 14.68 17.22
N ILE A 44 14.70 14.97 16.86
CA ILE A 44 15.68 15.63 17.75
C ILE A 44 15.26 17.09 18.01
N ASN A 45 14.87 17.83 16.97
CA ASN A 45 14.41 19.22 17.10
C ASN A 45 13.12 19.34 17.93
N LEU A 46 12.24 18.35 17.87
CA LEU A 46 11.05 18.27 18.71
C LEU A 46 11.34 17.80 20.15
N GLY A 47 12.58 17.42 20.47
CA GLY A 47 12.98 16.94 21.79
C GLY A 47 12.43 15.56 22.16
N ILE A 48 11.93 14.78 21.17
CA ILE A 48 11.36 13.45 21.38
C ILE A 48 12.47 12.41 21.57
N ILE A 49 13.58 12.56 20.85
CA ILE A 49 14.74 11.69 20.94
C ILE A 49 16.01 12.51 21.19
N TYR A 50 16.94 11.94 21.95
CA TYR A 50 18.23 12.58 22.26
C TYR A 50 19.39 12.01 21.42
N SER A 51 19.19 10.84 20.80
CA SER A 51 20.17 10.18 19.95
C SER A 51 19.53 9.74 18.65
N PRO A 52 20.26 9.76 17.52
CA PRO A 52 19.73 9.32 16.23
C PRO A 52 19.39 7.83 16.25
N ILE A 53 18.23 7.49 15.71
CA ILE A 53 17.74 6.12 15.60
C ILE A 53 18.19 5.54 14.26
N GLN A 54 18.68 4.30 14.29
CA GLN A 54 19.08 3.54 13.10
C GLN A 54 17.88 2.82 12.49
N TRP A 55 17.04 3.55 11.75
CA TRP A 55 15.77 3.05 11.16
C TRP A 55 15.96 1.87 10.19
N LEU A 56 17.07 1.86 9.45
CA LEU A 56 17.34 0.87 8.40
C LEU A 56 18.12 -0.36 8.89
N THR A 57 18.78 -0.26 10.06
CA THR A 57 19.70 -1.30 10.52
C THR A 57 19.24 -1.98 11.81
N ASP A 58 18.49 -1.26 12.65
CA ASP A 58 17.99 -1.80 13.93
C ASP A 58 16.70 -2.60 13.70
N SER A 59 16.75 -3.91 13.97
CA SER A 59 15.62 -4.84 13.81
C SER A 59 14.34 -4.38 14.49
N LYS A 60 14.44 -3.60 15.57
CA LYS A 60 13.28 -3.11 16.33
C LYS A 60 12.46 -2.10 15.55
N TYR A 61 13.12 -1.18 14.81
CA TYR A 61 12.46 -0.10 14.08
C TYR A 61 12.24 -0.43 12.62
N MET A 62 13.00 -1.37 12.08
CA MET A 62 12.98 -1.79 10.69
C MET A 62 11.60 -2.24 10.23
N MET A 63 10.88 -3.02 11.04
CA MET A 63 9.54 -3.51 10.68
C MET A 63 8.51 -2.37 10.60
N ILE A 64 8.56 -1.42 11.54
CA ILE A 64 7.64 -0.27 11.55
C ILE A 64 7.92 0.64 10.36
N SER A 65 9.19 0.96 10.08
CA SER A 65 9.57 1.80 8.95
C SER A 65 9.19 1.15 7.61
N ALA A 66 9.38 -0.17 7.48
CA ALA A 66 8.95 -0.93 6.28
C ALA A 66 7.44 -0.87 6.07
N ILE A 67 6.64 -1.05 7.12
CA ILE A 67 5.16 -0.97 7.03
C ILE A 67 4.72 0.41 6.54
N ILE A 68 5.32 1.49 7.06
CA ILE A 68 4.99 2.86 6.65
C ILE A 68 5.27 3.06 5.16
N VAL A 69 6.44 2.61 4.67
CA VAL A 69 6.82 2.70 3.26
C VAL A 69 5.86 1.91 2.37
N ILE A 70 5.55 0.67 2.77
CA ILE A 70 4.66 -0.22 2.04
C ILE A 70 3.25 0.38 1.95
N LEU A 71 2.72 0.90 3.06
CA LEU A 71 1.42 1.56 3.08
C LEU A 71 1.42 2.80 2.16
N TRP A 72 2.46 3.61 2.19
CA TRP A 72 2.56 4.77 1.31
C TRP A 72 2.63 4.35 -0.16
N MET A 73 3.39 3.33 -0.49
CA MET A 73 3.50 2.82 -1.86
C MET A 73 2.23 2.09 -2.34
N SER A 74 1.39 1.62 -1.42
CA SER A 74 0.11 1.00 -1.78
C SER A 74 -0.95 1.99 -2.30
N PHE A 75 -0.75 3.31 -2.09
CA PHE A 75 -1.55 4.37 -2.71
C PHE A 75 -1.25 4.50 -4.21
N GLY A 76 -1.43 3.42 -4.96
CA GLY A 76 -1.15 3.37 -6.39
C GLY A 76 -2.43 3.28 -7.24
N SER A 77 -2.40 2.36 -8.20
CA SER A 77 -3.48 2.12 -9.17
C SER A 77 -4.85 1.83 -8.53
N GLY A 78 -4.87 1.14 -7.39
CA GLY A 78 -6.09 0.86 -6.64
C GLY A 78 -6.77 2.13 -6.12
N PHE A 79 -5.99 3.06 -5.55
CA PHE A 79 -6.51 4.35 -5.07
C PHE A 79 -7.04 5.22 -6.21
N LEU A 80 -6.34 5.27 -7.35
CA LEU A 80 -6.80 5.99 -8.54
C LEU A 80 -8.12 5.42 -9.08
N SER A 81 -8.26 4.09 -9.10
CA SER A 81 -9.49 3.42 -9.48
C SER A 81 -10.66 3.82 -8.57
N MET A 82 -10.42 3.91 -7.26
CA MET A 82 -11.43 4.37 -6.30
C MET A 82 -11.84 5.83 -6.55
N ILE A 83 -10.89 6.74 -6.79
CA ILE A 83 -11.19 8.14 -7.14
C ILE A 83 -12.02 8.21 -8.43
N ALA A 84 -11.66 7.44 -9.44
CA ALA A 84 -12.41 7.37 -10.69
C ALA A 84 -13.84 6.85 -10.45
N GLY A 85 -13.99 5.83 -9.61
CA GLY A 85 -15.28 5.31 -9.20
C GLY A 85 -16.16 6.37 -8.53
N PHE A 86 -15.63 7.13 -7.57
CA PHE A 86 -16.35 8.23 -6.92
C PHE A 86 -16.82 9.32 -7.90
N LYS A 87 -16.02 9.60 -8.93
CA LYS A 87 -16.39 10.61 -9.95
C LYS A 87 -17.45 10.09 -10.94
N ASN A 88 -17.55 8.78 -11.11
CA ASN A 88 -18.47 8.16 -12.05
C ASN A 88 -19.87 7.89 -11.47
N VAL A 89 -20.05 8.06 -10.16
CA VAL A 89 -21.40 7.92 -9.56
C VAL A 89 -22.28 9.06 -10.03
N ASP A 90 -23.41 8.73 -10.64
CA ASP A 90 -24.35 9.71 -11.17
C ASP A 90 -24.98 10.54 -10.05
N ARG A 91 -25.00 11.85 -10.26
CA ARG A 91 -25.54 12.79 -9.29
C ARG A 91 -27.06 12.63 -9.06
N THR A 92 -27.75 12.17 -10.07
CA THR A 92 -29.18 11.87 -10.00
C THR A 92 -29.52 10.81 -8.97
N GLN A 93 -28.61 9.85 -8.71
CA GLN A 93 -28.80 8.84 -7.67
C GLN A 93 -28.81 9.45 -6.26
N TYR A 94 -28.00 10.45 -6.00
CA TYR A 94 -27.99 11.17 -4.72
C TYR A 94 -29.25 12.04 -4.54
N GLU A 95 -29.73 12.64 -5.63
CA GLU A 95 -30.93 13.47 -5.63
C GLU A 95 -32.16 12.59 -5.38
N ALA A 96 -32.27 11.44 -6.03
CA ALA A 96 -33.32 10.47 -5.79
C ALA A 96 -33.32 9.95 -4.33
N ALA A 97 -32.15 9.63 -3.82
CA ALA A 97 -31.98 9.16 -2.44
C ALA A 97 -32.35 10.21 -1.38
N ALA A 98 -32.14 11.48 -1.68
CA ALA A 98 -32.59 12.57 -0.81
C ALA A 98 -34.10 12.65 -0.73
N VAL A 99 -34.82 12.34 -1.83
CA VAL A 99 -36.29 12.23 -1.86
C VAL A 99 -36.76 11.00 -1.08
N ASP A 100 -36.01 9.88 -1.15
CA ASP A 100 -36.30 8.64 -0.40
C ASP A 100 -35.99 8.75 1.10
N GLY A 101 -35.55 9.91 1.57
CA GLY A 101 -35.37 10.19 2.99
C GLY A 101 -33.99 9.89 3.56
N ILE A 102 -32.99 9.66 2.72
CA ILE A 102 -31.58 9.54 3.14
C ILE A 102 -31.07 10.94 3.50
N LYS A 103 -30.83 11.19 4.80
CA LYS A 103 -30.40 12.49 5.32
C LYS A 103 -28.93 12.53 5.74
N ASN A 104 -28.30 11.35 5.85
CA ASN A 104 -26.98 11.24 6.45
C ASN A 104 -25.93 10.81 5.39
N ARG A 105 -24.75 11.49 5.36
CA ARG A 105 -23.65 11.15 4.45
C ARG A 105 -23.14 9.71 4.58
N TYR A 106 -23.26 9.12 5.77
CA TYR A 106 -22.91 7.70 5.98
C TYR A 106 -23.91 6.76 5.28
N GLN A 107 -25.20 7.13 5.26
CA GLN A 107 -26.25 6.38 4.56
C GLN A 107 -26.04 6.50 3.03
N GLU A 108 -25.75 7.72 2.52
CA GLU A 108 -25.40 7.93 1.10
C GLU A 108 -24.20 7.08 0.68
N LEU A 109 -23.14 7.04 1.52
CA LEU A 109 -21.95 6.24 1.24
C LEU A 109 -22.30 4.76 1.14
N TRP A 110 -23.09 4.25 2.09
CA TRP A 110 -23.33 2.81 2.23
C TRP A 110 -24.36 2.26 1.24
N TYR A 111 -25.44 3.02 1.00
CA TYR A 111 -26.55 2.56 0.16
C TYR A 111 -26.42 2.96 -1.31
N ILE A 112 -25.67 4.02 -1.63
CA ILE A 112 -25.57 4.52 -3.00
C ILE A 112 -24.14 4.38 -3.52
N THR A 113 -23.18 4.99 -2.84
CA THR A 113 -21.81 5.11 -3.33
C THR A 113 -21.10 3.75 -3.39
N MET A 114 -21.14 2.98 -2.32
CA MET A 114 -20.47 1.68 -2.24
C MET A 114 -21.02 0.66 -3.26
N PRO A 115 -22.35 0.49 -3.43
CA PRO A 115 -22.89 -0.38 -4.46
C PRO A 115 -22.56 0.07 -5.87
N SER A 116 -22.64 1.37 -6.16
CA SER A 116 -22.32 1.93 -7.49
C SER A 116 -20.86 1.77 -7.85
N MET A 117 -19.95 1.79 -6.85
CA MET A 117 -18.50 1.62 -7.01
C MET A 117 -18.04 0.16 -6.90
N LYS A 118 -18.93 -0.80 -6.80
CA LYS A 118 -18.60 -2.22 -6.62
C LYS A 118 -17.55 -2.74 -7.61
N PRO A 119 -17.62 -2.44 -8.94
CA PRO A 119 -16.60 -2.87 -9.89
C PRO A 119 -15.21 -2.29 -9.59
N GLN A 120 -15.12 -1.00 -9.22
CA GLN A 120 -13.87 -0.33 -8.90
C GLN A 120 -13.27 -0.83 -7.57
N LEU A 121 -14.12 -1.14 -6.60
CA LEU A 121 -13.70 -1.77 -5.34
C LEU A 121 -13.12 -3.17 -5.58
N MET A 122 -13.76 -3.97 -6.43
CA MET A 122 -13.26 -5.30 -6.81
C MET A 122 -11.91 -5.20 -7.52
N PHE A 123 -11.77 -4.30 -8.49
CA PHE A 123 -10.52 -4.06 -9.20
C PHE A 123 -9.41 -3.60 -8.23
N SER A 124 -9.70 -2.60 -7.40
CA SER A 124 -8.76 -2.08 -6.40
C SER A 124 -8.29 -3.18 -5.44
N ALA A 125 -9.20 -4.01 -4.94
CA ALA A 125 -8.86 -5.12 -4.04
C ALA A 125 -7.94 -6.16 -4.71
N VAL A 126 -8.24 -6.56 -5.94
CA VAL A 126 -7.40 -7.50 -6.70
C VAL A 126 -6.01 -6.93 -6.92
N MET A 127 -5.92 -5.67 -7.37
CA MET A 127 -4.65 -4.99 -7.60
C MET A 127 -3.83 -4.84 -6.32
N SER A 128 -4.46 -4.48 -5.19
CA SER A 128 -3.78 -4.35 -3.90
C SER A 128 -3.26 -5.69 -3.37
N ILE A 129 -4.02 -6.77 -3.52
CA ILE A 129 -3.55 -8.11 -3.13
C ILE A 129 -2.38 -8.53 -4.01
N THR A 130 -2.49 -8.38 -5.32
CA THR A 130 -1.41 -8.75 -6.25
C THR A 130 -0.13 -7.95 -6.00
N SER A 131 -0.24 -6.63 -5.78
CA SER A 131 0.92 -5.79 -5.47
C SER A 131 1.56 -6.13 -4.13
N SER A 132 0.79 -6.59 -3.13
CA SER A 132 1.34 -7.00 -1.83
C SER A 132 2.34 -8.16 -1.94
N PHE A 133 2.16 -9.06 -2.90
CA PHE A 133 3.12 -10.14 -3.15
C PHE A 133 4.39 -9.66 -3.87
N GLY A 134 4.35 -8.52 -4.57
CA GLY A 134 5.52 -7.87 -5.19
C GLY A 134 6.33 -6.96 -4.25
N MET A 135 5.93 -6.80 -2.99
CA MET A 135 6.59 -5.89 -2.05
C MET A 135 8.01 -6.32 -1.63
N GLY A 136 8.39 -7.57 -1.87
CA GLY A 136 9.74 -8.08 -1.60
C GLY A 136 10.83 -7.24 -2.27
N ASP A 137 10.63 -6.81 -3.50
CA ASP A 137 11.60 -6.00 -4.25
C ASP A 137 11.83 -4.62 -3.61
N ILE A 138 10.76 -4.02 -3.06
CA ILE A 138 10.83 -2.73 -2.36
C ILE A 138 11.62 -2.86 -1.07
N ILE A 139 11.36 -3.92 -0.30
CA ILE A 139 12.08 -4.22 0.94
C ILE A 139 13.56 -4.43 0.61
N THR A 140 13.87 -5.22 -0.41
CA THR A 140 15.25 -5.46 -0.85
C THR A 140 15.95 -4.17 -1.29
N ALA A 141 15.25 -3.28 -2.00
CA ALA A 141 15.81 -2.03 -2.48
C ALA A 141 16.14 -1.03 -1.35
N ILE A 142 15.37 -1.04 -0.25
CA ILE A 142 15.55 -0.10 0.87
C ILE A 142 16.48 -0.67 1.95
N TYR A 143 16.26 -1.93 2.35
CA TYR A 143 16.94 -2.54 3.50
C TYR A 143 18.08 -3.48 3.11
N GLY A 144 18.21 -3.77 1.80
CA GLY A 144 19.16 -4.77 1.29
C GLY A 144 18.70 -6.21 1.54
N PHE A 145 19.44 -7.14 0.95
CA PHE A 145 19.23 -8.57 1.17
C PHE A 145 20.58 -9.27 1.42
N PRO A 146 20.70 -10.04 2.52
CA PRO A 146 19.75 -10.24 3.61
C PRO A 146 19.62 -9.01 4.50
N SER A 147 18.38 -8.73 5.00
CA SER A 147 18.17 -7.65 5.96
C SER A 147 18.83 -7.98 7.32
N SER A 148 19.17 -6.93 8.10
CA SER A 148 19.80 -7.12 9.41
C SER A 148 18.99 -8.08 10.29
N ASN A 149 19.66 -9.11 10.79
CA ASN A 149 19.07 -10.17 11.62
C ASN A 149 17.85 -10.87 10.97
N TYR A 150 17.72 -10.87 9.64
CA TYR A 150 16.57 -11.42 8.92
C TYR A 150 15.21 -10.84 9.38
N ALA A 151 15.19 -9.62 9.93
CA ALA A 151 13.98 -9.02 10.52
C ALA A 151 12.84 -8.80 9.51
N LEU A 152 13.17 -8.60 8.23
CA LEU A 152 12.23 -8.42 7.11
C LEU A 152 12.23 -9.61 6.14
N TYR A 153 12.56 -10.81 6.62
CA TYR A 153 12.60 -12.00 5.79
C TYR A 153 11.19 -12.51 5.53
N THR A 154 10.64 -12.22 4.37
CA THR A 154 9.30 -12.64 3.96
C THR A 154 9.35 -13.93 3.13
N LEU A 155 8.17 -14.54 2.88
CA LEU A 155 8.07 -15.71 2.00
C LEU A 155 8.59 -15.43 0.57
N VAL A 156 8.45 -14.19 0.08
CA VAL A 156 8.99 -13.78 -1.22
C VAL A 156 10.51 -13.76 -1.19
N HIS A 157 11.11 -13.28 -0.10
CA HIS A 157 12.58 -13.32 0.07
C HIS A 157 13.09 -14.76 0.20
N MET A 158 12.32 -15.62 0.87
CA MET A 158 12.64 -17.04 0.94
C MET A 158 12.64 -17.69 -0.44
N LEU A 159 11.65 -17.36 -1.28
CA LEU A 159 11.59 -17.80 -2.67
C LEU A 159 12.82 -17.35 -3.47
N GLN A 160 13.22 -16.08 -3.32
CA GLN A 160 14.40 -15.52 -4.01
C GLN A 160 15.70 -16.15 -3.51
N ASP A 161 15.84 -16.39 -2.22
CA ASP A 161 17.03 -17.02 -1.62
C ASP A 161 17.21 -18.46 -2.14
N TYR A 162 16.17 -19.27 -2.06
CA TYR A 162 16.24 -20.66 -2.54
C TYR A 162 16.37 -20.76 -4.07
N GLY A 163 15.70 -19.87 -4.82
CA GLY A 163 15.72 -19.88 -6.28
C GLY A 163 17.01 -19.30 -6.87
N ASN A 164 17.40 -18.11 -6.42
CA ASN A 164 18.47 -17.34 -7.07
C ASN A 164 19.83 -17.51 -6.40
N THR A 165 19.87 -17.72 -5.06
CA THR A 165 21.13 -17.79 -4.32
C THR A 165 21.60 -19.23 -4.13
N ARG A 166 20.70 -20.12 -3.72
CA ARG A 166 21.02 -21.52 -3.45
C ARG A 166 20.81 -22.44 -4.63
N PHE A 167 20.09 -21.97 -5.67
CA PHE A 167 19.73 -22.76 -6.86
C PHE A 167 18.94 -24.04 -6.57
N GLU A 168 18.23 -24.08 -5.44
CA GLU A 168 17.36 -25.19 -5.04
C GLU A 168 15.96 -25.01 -5.67
N MET A 169 15.86 -25.22 -6.98
CA MET A 169 14.64 -24.96 -7.75
C MET A 169 13.42 -25.75 -7.26
N GLY A 170 13.62 -26.93 -6.68
CA GLY A 170 12.53 -27.74 -6.11
C GLY A 170 11.86 -27.05 -4.92
N TYR A 171 12.67 -26.52 -3.99
CA TYR A 171 12.16 -25.74 -2.86
C TYR A 171 11.52 -24.43 -3.30
N ALA A 172 12.16 -23.70 -4.21
CA ALA A 172 11.64 -22.45 -4.74
C ALA A 172 10.27 -22.65 -5.40
N SER A 173 10.11 -23.69 -6.22
CA SER A 173 8.84 -24.01 -6.88
C SER A 173 7.73 -24.39 -5.88
N ALA A 174 8.06 -25.10 -4.81
CA ALA A 174 7.11 -25.42 -3.74
C ALA A 174 6.63 -24.15 -3.02
N ILE A 175 7.54 -23.22 -2.66
CA ILE A 175 7.21 -21.94 -2.03
C ILE A 175 6.35 -21.10 -2.97
N ALA A 176 6.71 -21.01 -4.26
CA ALA A 176 5.94 -20.28 -5.27
C ALA A 176 4.51 -20.83 -5.39
N THR A 177 4.33 -22.15 -5.39
CA THR A 177 3.02 -22.80 -5.45
C THR A 177 2.17 -22.45 -4.22
N VAL A 178 2.75 -22.50 -3.03
CA VAL A 178 2.05 -22.12 -1.79
C VAL A 178 1.65 -20.64 -1.82
N LEU A 179 2.57 -19.74 -2.21
CA LEU A 179 2.27 -18.30 -2.36
C LEU A 179 1.14 -18.06 -3.37
N PHE A 180 1.18 -18.75 -4.51
CA PHE A 180 0.14 -18.65 -5.51
C PHE A 180 -1.23 -19.08 -4.97
N LEU A 181 -1.30 -20.21 -4.26
CA LEU A 181 -2.53 -20.68 -3.65
C LEU A 181 -3.07 -19.67 -2.62
N ILE A 182 -2.20 -19.12 -1.76
CA ILE A 182 -2.59 -18.10 -0.78
C ILE A 182 -3.15 -16.86 -1.50
N MET A 183 -2.50 -16.41 -2.58
CA MET A 183 -2.96 -15.27 -3.37
C MET A 183 -4.34 -15.52 -3.99
N VAL A 184 -4.56 -16.67 -4.62
CA VAL A 184 -5.84 -17.02 -5.23
C VAL A 184 -6.95 -17.14 -4.20
N LEU A 185 -6.69 -17.80 -3.08
CA LEU A 185 -7.67 -17.94 -1.99
C LEU A 185 -8.02 -16.57 -1.37
N SER A 186 -7.02 -15.73 -1.12
CA SER A 186 -7.23 -14.37 -0.60
C SER A 186 -8.07 -13.53 -1.56
N ASN A 187 -7.76 -13.56 -2.85
CA ASN A 187 -8.53 -12.87 -3.88
C ASN A 187 -9.98 -13.35 -3.93
N HIS A 188 -10.18 -14.67 -3.93
CA HIS A 188 -11.54 -15.24 -3.95
C HIS A 188 -12.35 -14.85 -2.71
N PHE A 189 -11.72 -14.89 -1.54
CA PHE A 189 -12.34 -14.52 -0.27
C PHE A 189 -12.76 -13.05 -0.26
N VAL A 190 -11.86 -12.13 -0.64
CA VAL A 190 -12.14 -10.69 -0.67
C VAL A 190 -13.20 -10.35 -1.70
N GLN A 191 -13.16 -10.94 -2.89
CA GLN A 191 -14.21 -10.76 -3.90
C GLN A 191 -15.58 -11.24 -3.41
N LYS A 192 -15.63 -12.37 -2.69
CA LYS A 192 -16.88 -12.88 -2.10
C LYS A 192 -17.46 -11.93 -1.04
N LEU A 193 -16.57 -11.30 -0.24
CA LEU A 193 -16.98 -10.28 0.73
C LEU A 193 -17.55 -9.04 0.04
N ILE A 194 -16.86 -8.52 -0.98
CA ILE A 194 -17.29 -7.30 -1.70
C ILE A 194 -18.59 -7.55 -2.43
N ARG A 195 -18.83 -8.74 -2.97
CA ARG A 195 -20.11 -9.09 -3.62
C ARG A 195 -21.31 -8.98 -2.67
N LYS A 196 -21.10 -9.18 -1.38
CA LYS A 196 -22.17 -9.04 -0.36
C LYS A 196 -22.47 -7.60 0.02
N VAL A 197 -21.58 -6.66 -0.30
CA VAL A 197 -21.77 -5.23 -0.07
C VAL A 197 -22.81 -4.72 -1.07
N GLY A 198 -23.94 -4.21 -0.57
CA GLY A 198 -25.02 -3.64 -1.40
C GLY A 198 -26.04 -4.67 -1.95
N ASN A 199 -26.17 -5.82 -1.30
CA ASN A 199 -27.34 -6.72 -1.44
C ASN A 199 -28.17 -6.60 -0.20
#